data_f927399e2f35ade1eb29a406fef422a1
#
_entry.id   f927399e2f35ade1eb29a406fef422a1
#
_cell.length_a   1.000
_cell.length_b   1.000
_cell.length_c   1.000
_cell.angle_alpha   90.00
_cell.angle_beta   90.00
_cell.angle_gamma   90.00
#
_symmetry.space_group_name_H-M   'P 1'
#
loop_
_entity.id
_entity.type
_entity.pdbx_description
1 polymer ?
#
loop_
_entity_poly.entity_id
_entity_poly.type
_entity_poly.pdbx_seq_one_letter_code
_entity_poly.pdbx_strand_id
1 'polypeptide(L)'
;CGLVGPRLPKSNHFRRNFAVVFPDHGPEQIENLVRESWRNFGASMAEYAHLDDIAHGKRGAGIETVVSEKIRAFSEPERPAVFVGAHMANWELPARAIVDQNHPVTAIFTPLQNPGLDALLHRCRRALGCRLVPASESVRPLIAELSAGRSIGLIVDQKVETGEPLPLFGRDKMTTLVPARLALRFDCELVPVQVQRIDGSRFRVTIFDPVEPDDPHANNTEKARQMMAKVNRHFESWIRENPGQWYCGNRRWPKRVSNAEDIKSIGATNPHTRSGGSGNRAA
;
A
#
# COMPACT_ATOMS: atom_id res chain seq x y z
N CYS A 1 4.49 15.25 -11.24
CA CYS A 1 3.34 14.33 -11.19
C CYS A 1 2.03 15.07 -10.82
N GLY A 2 2.01 15.99 -9.84
CA GLY A 2 0.78 16.66 -9.37
C GLY A 2 0.05 17.51 -10.41
N LEU A 3 0.69 17.98 -11.47
CA LEU A 3 0.07 18.75 -12.55
C LEU A 3 -0.48 17.86 -13.68
N VAL A 4 0.28 16.85 -14.09
CA VAL A 4 -0.07 15.97 -15.22
C VAL A 4 -0.89 14.77 -14.75
N GLY A 5 -0.54 14.19 -13.60
CA GLY A 5 -1.17 13.00 -13.06
C GLY A 5 -2.70 13.04 -13.04
N PRO A 6 -3.35 14.10 -12.52
CA PRO A 6 -4.81 14.20 -12.48
C PRO A 6 -5.50 14.10 -13.85
N ARG A 7 -4.79 14.40 -14.94
CA ARG A 7 -5.32 14.31 -16.31
C ARG A 7 -5.17 12.92 -16.94
N LEU A 8 -4.41 12.04 -16.32
CA LEU A 8 -4.21 10.68 -16.83
C LEU A 8 -5.47 9.82 -16.61
N PRO A 9 -5.79 8.88 -17.52
CA PRO A 9 -6.92 7.95 -17.36
C PRO A 9 -6.89 7.17 -16.05
N LYS A 10 -5.69 6.89 -15.53
CA LYS A 10 -5.47 6.21 -14.25
C LYS A 10 -6.10 6.97 -13.06
N SER A 11 -6.22 8.30 -13.14
CA SER A 11 -6.82 9.14 -12.09
C SER A 11 -8.31 8.86 -11.86
N ASN A 12 -9.00 8.23 -12.81
CA ASN A 12 -10.36 7.77 -12.58
C ASN A 12 -10.47 6.70 -11.48
N HIS A 13 -9.40 5.94 -11.22
CA HIS A 13 -9.37 5.02 -10.09
C HIS A 13 -9.23 5.77 -8.76
N PHE A 14 -8.38 6.79 -8.71
CA PHE A 14 -8.24 7.66 -7.53
C PHE A 14 -9.58 8.31 -7.17
N ARG A 15 -10.25 8.96 -8.13
CA ARG A 15 -11.56 9.60 -7.92
C ARG A 15 -12.58 8.64 -7.35
N ARG A 16 -12.71 7.45 -7.95
CA ARG A 16 -13.65 6.41 -7.49
C ARG A 16 -13.31 5.88 -6.11
N ASN A 17 -12.03 5.66 -5.82
CA ASN A 17 -11.59 5.18 -4.53
C ASN A 17 -11.82 6.25 -3.46
N PHE A 18 -11.46 7.52 -3.72
CA PHE A 18 -11.71 8.62 -2.78
C PHE A 18 -13.19 8.91 -2.56
N ALA A 19 -14.03 8.80 -3.59
CA ALA A 19 -15.49 8.94 -3.43
C ALA A 19 -16.11 7.85 -2.53
N VAL A 20 -15.50 6.65 -2.47
CA VAL A 20 -15.91 5.61 -1.52
C VAL A 20 -15.45 5.93 -0.10
N VAL A 21 -14.22 6.42 0.04
CA VAL A 21 -13.60 6.72 1.35
C VAL A 21 -14.23 7.97 1.98
N PHE A 22 -14.55 8.97 1.17
CA PHE A 22 -15.08 10.26 1.59
C PHE A 22 -16.37 10.58 0.84
N PRO A 23 -17.49 9.91 1.17
CA PRO A 23 -18.75 10.07 0.45
C PRO A 23 -19.33 11.48 0.53
N ASP A 24 -18.99 12.23 1.59
CA ASP A 24 -19.47 13.60 1.82
C ASP A 24 -18.60 14.68 1.14
N HIS A 25 -17.53 14.28 0.47
CA HIS A 25 -16.64 15.23 -0.23
C HIS A 25 -17.20 15.60 -1.60
N GLY A 26 -17.26 16.90 -1.87
CA GLY A 26 -17.60 17.41 -3.20
C GLY A 26 -16.51 17.13 -4.25
N PRO A 27 -16.84 17.31 -5.54
CA PRO A 27 -15.92 17.04 -6.66
C PRO A 27 -14.56 17.75 -6.52
N GLU A 28 -14.54 18.99 -6.06
CA GLU A 28 -13.32 19.78 -5.88
C GLU A 28 -12.42 19.20 -4.79
N GLN A 29 -13.00 18.78 -3.67
CA GLN A 29 -12.27 18.14 -2.58
C GLN A 29 -11.64 16.81 -3.04
N ILE A 30 -12.38 16.01 -3.80
CA ILE A 30 -11.87 14.78 -4.40
C ILE A 30 -10.71 15.08 -5.37
N GLU A 31 -10.82 16.10 -6.22
CA GLU A 31 -9.75 16.50 -7.14
C GLU A 31 -8.50 17.00 -6.40
N ASN A 32 -8.66 17.65 -5.25
CA ASN A 32 -7.54 18.05 -4.40
C ASN A 32 -6.80 16.81 -3.88
N LEU A 33 -7.51 15.80 -3.36
CA LEU A 33 -6.93 14.54 -2.91
C LEU A 33 -6.21 13.80 -4.05
N VAL A 34 -6.79 13.79 -5.25
CA VAL A 34 -6.14 13.21 -6.44
C VAL A 34 -4.82 13.93 -6.75
N ARG A 35 -4.79 15.26 -6.71
CA ARG A 35 -3.57 16.06 -6.93
C ARG A 35 -2.51 15.78 -5.88
N GLU A 36 -2.89 15.72 -4.61
CA GLU A 36 -1.99 15.43 -3.49
C GLU A 36 -1.39 14.03 -3.62
N SER A 37 -2.22 13.03 -3.91
CA SER A 37 -1.77 11.65 -4.10
C SER A 37 -0.78 11.52 -5.25
N TRP A 38 -0.99 12.23 -6.36
CA TRP A 38 -0.03 12.30 -7.46
C TRP A 38 1.25 13.07 -7.10
N ARG A 39 1.16 14.11 -6.26
CA ARG A 39 2.36 14.81 -5.75
C ARG A 39 3.19 13.88 -4.89
N ASN A 40 2.53 13.19 -3.94
CA ASN A 40 3.21 12.23 -3.07
C ASN A 40 3.84 11.09 -3.88
N PHE A 41 3.12 10.50 -4.85
CA PHE A 41 3.67 9.48 -5.73
C PHE A 41 4.90 9.97 -6.49
N GLY A 42 4.84 11.20 -7.04
CA GLY A 42 5.98 11.80 -7.73
C GLY A 42 7.17 12.06 -6.82
N ALA A 43 6.93 12.48 -5.57
CA ALA A 43 7.98 12.63 -4.57
C ALA A 43 8.61 11.26 -4.26
N SER A 44 7.80 10.24 -4.01
CA SER A 44 8.31 8.86 -3.75
C SER A 44 9.14 8.31 -4.90
N MET A 45 8.77 8.60 -6.15
CA MET A 45 9.60 8.20 -7.31
C MET A 45 10.93 8.96 -7.37
N ALA A 46 10.96 10.24 -7.05
CA ALA A 46 12.20 11.02 -7.00
C ALA A 46 13.12 10.57 -5.86
N GLU A 47 12.54 10.15 -4.74
CA GLU A 47 13.23 9.67 -3.55
C GLU A 47 14.02 8.38 -3.76
N TYR A 48 13.74 7.60 -4.83
CA TYR A 48 14.59 6.44 -5.14
C TYR A 48 16.06 6.82 -5.34
N ALA A 49 16.34 7.97 -5.94
CA ALA A 49 17.71 8.47 -6.09
C ALA A 49 18.34 8.92 -4.75
N HIS A 50 17.54 9.10 -3.71
CA HIS A 50 17.91 9.61 -2.40
C HIS A 50 17.63 8.63 -1.24
N LEU A 51 17.32 7.36 -1.56
CA LEU A 51 17.03 6.35 -0.52
C LEU A 51 18.18 6.19 0.47
N ASP A 52 19.44 6.34 0.02
CA ASP A 52 20.61 6.30 0.92
C ASP A 52 20.62 7.49 1.90
N ASP A 53 20.31 8.69 1.44
CA ASP A 53 20.23 9.87 2.30
C ASP A 53 19.11 9.73 3.34
N ILE A 54 17.94 9.22 2.91
CA ILE A 54 16.77 9.00 3.79
C ILE A 54 17.06 7.89 4.80
N ALA A 55 17.60 6.77 4.34
CA ALA A 55 17.90 5.62 5.19
C ALA A 55 18.95 5.92 6.29
N HIS A 56 19.85 6.86 6.06
CA HIS A 56 20.93 7.18 6.97
C HIS A 56 20.84 8.59 7.59
N GLY A 57 19.69 9.25 7.47
CA GLY A 57 19.46 10.56 8.10
C GLY A 57 20.33 11.69 7.56
N LYS A 58 20.72 11.65 6.27
CA LYS A 58 21.60 12.64 5.67
C LYS A 58 20.81 13.82 5.11
N ARG A 59 21.43 15.00 5.04
CA ARG A 59 20.89 16.22 4.41
C ARG A 59 19.50 16.65 4.92
N GLY A 60 19.20 16.37 6.20
CA GLY A 60 17.90 16.69 6.82
C GLY A 60 16.76 15.73 6.46
N ALA A 61 17.04 14.70 5.66
CA ALA A 61 16.14 13.58 5.44
C ALA A 61 16.22 12.58 6.60
N GLY A 62 15.26 11.65 6.73
CA GLY A 62 15.36 10.58 7.73
C GLY A 62 14.05 9.88 8.05
N ILE A 63 14.20 8.84 8.85
CA ILE A 63 13.10 8.00 9.34
C ILE A 63 13.09 8.07 10.86
N GLU A 64 11.98 8.55 11.42
CA GLU A 64 11.64 8.35 12.83
C GLU A 64 10.89 7.02 12.94
N THR A 65 11.40 6.09 13.74
CA THR A 65 10.76 4.79 13.95
C THR A 65 10.10 4.74 15.32
N VAL A 66 8.80 4.44 15.34
CA VAL A 66 8.01 4.20 16.55
C VAL A 66 7.65 2.72 16.58
N VAL A 67 8.03 2.01 17.64
CA VAL A 67 7.88 0.56 17.73
C VAL A 67 7.03 0.21 18.95
N SER A 68 6.06 -0.69 18.78
CA SER A 68 5.32 -1.26 19.90
C SER A 68 6.22 -2.21 20.71
N GLU A 69 6.15 -2.09 22.04
CA GLU A 69 6.87 -2.98 22.97
C GLU A 69 6.33 -4.42 22.98
N LYS A 70 5.15 -4.66 22.40
CA LYS A 70 4.51 -5.98 22.35
C LYS A 70 5.04 -6.89 21.23
N ILE A 71 5.93 -6.41 20.38
CA ILE A 71 6.45 -7.17 19.24
C ILE A 71 7.57 -8.08 19.73
N ARG A 72 7.26 -9.37 19.91
CA ARG A 72 8.21 -10.38 20.36
C ARG A 72 9.30 -10.67 19.34
N ALA A 73 8.99 -10.56 18.05
CA ALA A 73 9.98 -10.80 16.99
C ALA A 73 11.23 -9.93 17.13
N PHE A 74 11.14 -8.72 17.72
CA PHE A 74 12.32 -7.87 17.92
C PHE A 74 13.13 -8.22 19.17
N SER A 75 12.53 -8.87 20.18
CA SER A 75 13.23 -9.37 21.38
C SER A 75 13.72 -10.81 21.24
N GLU A 76 13.16 -11.57 20.29
CA GLU A 76 13.48 -12.95 19.97
C GLU A 76 14.05 -13.01 18.54
N PRO A 77 15.37 -12.82 18.31
CA PRO A 77 15.94 -12.61 16.97
C PRO A 77 15.71 -13.74 15.96
N GLU A 78 15.47 -14.97 16.43
CA GLU A 78 15.19 -16.13 15.58
C GLU A 78 13.69 -16.27 15.24
N ARG A 79 12.83 -15.44 15.83
CA ARG A 79 11.39 -15.50 15.61
C ARG A 79 11.00 -14.63 14.41
N PRO A 80 10.55 -15.21 13.29
CA PRO A 80 10.10 -14.43 12.16
C PRO A 80 8.77 -13.71 12.45
N ALA A 81 8.46 -12.68 11.66
CA ALA A 81 7.17 -12.02 11.64
C ALA A 81 6.72 -11.75 10.20
N VAL A 82 5.42 -11.54 10.04
CA VAL A 82 4.81 -11.09 8.79
C VAL A 82 4.41 -9.63 8.94
N PHE A 83 5.17 -8.73 8.34
CA PHE A 83 4.87 -7.29 8.34
C PHE A 83 3.95 -6.94 7.17
N VAL A 84 2.92 -6.14 7.44
CA VAL A 84 1.94 -5.73 6.42
C VAL A 84 1.74 -4.23 6.41
N GLY A 85 1.73 -3.65 5.21
CA GLY A 85 1.55 -2.22 5.00
C GLY A 85 0.60 -1.91 3.84
N ALA A 86 0.42 -0.61 3.60
CA ALA A 86 -0.35 -0.06 2.50
C ALA A 86 0.54 0.81 1.59
N HIS A 87 0.09 1.07 0.35
CA HIS A 87 0.78 2.00 -0.56
C HIS A 87 0.61 3.46 -0.09
N MET A 88 1.20 3.79 1.07
CA MET A 88 1.19 5.12 1.68
C MET A 88 2.56 5.76 1.59
N ALA A 89 2.62 7.09 1.51
CA ALA A 89 3.84 7.89 1.51
C ALA A 89 4.95 7.29 0.62
N ASN A 90 6.11 6.93 1.19
CA ASN A 90 7.12 6.12 0.53
C ASN A 90 7.14 4.71 1.15
N TRP A 91 6.39 3.81 0.56
CA TRP A 91 6.19 2.43 1.04
C TRP A 91 7.44 1.52 0.98
N GLU A 92 8.57 2.00 0.49
CA GLU A 92 9.84 1.28 0.54
C GLU A 92 10.48 1.35 1.95
N LEU A 93 10.25 2.45 2.67
CA LEU A 93 10.93 2.78 3.93
C LEU A 93 10.60 1.87 5.14
N PRO A 94 9.42 1.24 5.25
CA PRO A 94 9.15 0.28 6.32
C PRO A 94 10.19 -0.83 6.43
N ALA A 95 10.71 -1.31 5.30
CA ALA A 95 11.75 -2.34 5.30
C ALA A 95 13.03 -1.86 6.00
N ARG A 96 13.44 -0.60 5.79
CA ARG A 96 14.58 0.01 6.47
C ARG A 96 14.34 0.14 7.97
N ALA A 97 13.18 0.63 8.36
CA ALA A 97 12.84 0.79 9.78
C ALA A 97 12.86 -0.54 10.54
N ILE A 98 12.46 -1.65 9.91
CA ILE A 98 12.53 -3.00 10.49
C ILE A 98 13.99 -3.45 10.62
N VAL A 99 14.80 -3.25 9.58
CA VAL A 99 16.24 -3.59 9.59
C VAL A 99 16.97 -2.83 10.70
N ASP A 100 16.61 -1.57 10.96
CA ASP A 100 17.20 -0.76 12.04
C ASP A 100 16.87 -1.29 13.45
N GLN A 101 15.87 -2.17 13.57
CA GLN A 101 15.60 -2.93 14.80
C GLN A 101 16.47 -4.21 14.91
N ASN A 102 17.53 -4.33 14.09
CA ASN A 102 18.37 -5.54 13.97
C ASN A 102 17.57 -6.80 13.57
N HIS A 103 16.48 -6.61 12.83
CA HIS A 103 15.59 -7.70 12.45
C HIS A 103 15.65 -7.96 10.93
N PRO A 104 16.08 -9.17 10.49
CA PRO A 104 16.20 -9.48 9.08
C PRO A 104 14.82 -9.59 8.43
N VAL A 105 14.59 -8.81 7.36
CA VAL A 105 13.33 -8.81 6.63
C VAL A 105 13.57 -8.98 5.12
N THR A 106 12.67 -9.74 4.48
CA THR A 106 12.59 -9.88 3.03
C THR A 106 11.39 -9.11 2.50
N ALA A 107 11.61 -8.09 1.69
CA ALA A 107 10.56 -7.34 1.03
C ALA A 107 10.22 -7.96 -0.34
N ILE A 108 8.93 -8.04 -0.64
CA ILE A 108 8.44 -8.54 -1.92
C ILE A 108 8.22 -7.37 -2.86
N PHE A 109 8.73 -7.49 -4.09
CA PHE A 109 8.58 -6.45 -5.10
C PHE A 109 8.09 -7.02 -6.43
N THR A 110 7.41 -6.20 -7.23
CA THR A 110 7.02 -6.54 -8.59
C THR A 110 8.09 -6.03 -9.55
N PRO A 111 8.76 -6.89 -10.35
CA PRO A 111 9.73 -6.47 -11.35
C PRO A 111 9.11 -5.54 -12.39
N LEU A 112 9.87 -4.56 -12.84
CA LEU A 112 9.46 -3.68 -13.92
C LEU A 112 9.71 -4.34 -15.28
N GLN A 113 8.85 -4.03 -16.25
CA GLN A 113 9.00 -4.55 -17.62
C GLN A 113 10.29 -4.08 -18.32
N ASN A 114 10.80 -2.90 -17.96
CA ASN A 114 12.07 -2.40 -18.49
C ASN A 114 13.23 -2.88 -17.61
N PRO A 115 14.11 -3.78 -18.12
CA PRO A 115 15.18 -4.36 -17.30
C PRO A 115 16.21 -3.34 -16.80
N GLY A 116 16.49 -2.30 -17.57
CA GLY A 116 17.42 -1.25 -17.18
C GLY A 116 16.89 -0.42 -16.00
N LEU A 117 15.62 -0.07 -16.07
CA LEU A 117 14.94 0.66 -14.97
C LEU A 117 14.79 -0.23 -13.73
N ASP A 118 14.46 -1.50 -13.91
CA ASP A 118 14.37 -2.47 -12.82
C ASP A 118 15.71 -2.62 -12.09
N ALA A 119 16.81 -2.80 -12.84
CA ALA A 119 18.16 -2.86 -12.28
C ALA A 119 18.57 -1.57 -11.55
N LEU A 120 18.16 -0.40 -12.06
CA LEU A 120 18.39 0.88 -11.41
C LEU A 120 17.66 0.95 -10.06
N LEU A 121 16.36 0.63 -10.03
CA LEU A 121 15.59 0.63 -8.77
C LEU A 121 16.13 -0.39 -7.77
N HIS A 122 16.53 -1.57 -8.22
CA HIS A 122 17.20 -2.55 -7.38
C HIS A 122 18.48 -2.01 -6.72
N ARG A 123 19.28 -1.26 -7.49
CA ARG A 123 20.49 -0.63 -6.96
C ARG A 123 20.16 0.43 -5.90
N CYS A 124 19.12 1.24 -6.13
CA CYS A 124 18.67 2.22 -5.14
C CYS A 124 18.17 1.55 -3.86
N ARG A 125 17.38 0.47 -3.97
CA ARG A 125 16.84 -0.28 -2.83
C ARG A 125 17.89 -0.94 -1.94
N ARG A 126 19.15 -1.09 -2.41
CA ARG A 126 20.23 -1.62 -1.55
C ARG A 126 20.43 -0.81 -0.26
N ALA A 127 20.14 0.49 -0.29
CA ALA A 127 20.19 1.36 0.88
C ALA A 127 19.20 0.95 2.00
N LEU A 128 18.15 0.19 1.66
CA LEU A 128 17.17 -0.28 2.66
C LEU A 128 17.72 -1.40 3.55
N GLY A 129 18.79 -2.09 3.12
CA GLY A 129 19.44 -3.17 3.89
C GLY A 129 18.62 -4.46 3.99
N CYS A 130 17.47 -4.54 3.33
CA CYS A 130 16.61 -5.73 3.32
C CYS A 130 16.92 -6.65 2.13
N ARG A 131 16.53 -7.92 2.25
CA ARG A 131 16.50 -8.85 1.12
C ARG A 131 15.31 -8.53 0.22
N LEU A 132 15.49 -8.68 -1.09
CA LEU A 132 14.44 -8.45 -2.07
C LEU A 132 14.13 -9.74 -2.83
N VAL A 133 12.85 -10.12 -2.89
CA VAL A 133 12.38 -11.30 -3.64
C VAL A 133 11.29 -10.85 -4.61
N PRO A 134 11.38 -11.22 -5.91
CA PRO A 134 10.35 -10.89 -6.86
C PRO A 134 9.01 -11.55 -6.49
N ALA A 135 7.94 -10.79 -6.65
CA ALA A 135 6.59 -11.31 -6.51
C ALA A 135 6.36 -12.40 -7.57
N SER A 136 5.78 -13.50 -7.16
CA SER A 136 5.37 -14.58 -8.03
C SER A 136 3.91 -14.96 -7.74
N GLU A 137 3.29 -15.70 -8.63
CA GLU A 137 1.95 -16.25 -8.40
C GLU A 137 1.92 -17.30 -7.27
N SER A 138 3.09 -17.78 -6.87
CA SER A 138 3.24 -18.81 -5.83
C SER A 138 3.68 -18.18 -4.50
N VAL A 139 3.13 -18.68 -3.38
CA VAL A 139 3.55 -18.33 -2.01
C VAL A 139 4.84 -19.04 -1.56
N ARG A 140 5.41 -19.92 -2.39
CA ARG A 140 6.60 -20.72 -2.04
C ARG A 140 7.81 -19.89 -1.60
N PRO A 141 8.16 -18.77 -2.28
CA PRO A 141 9.25 -17.93 -1.82
C PRO A 141 9.03 -17.37 -0.40
N LEU A 142 7.80 -16.98 -0.07
CA LEU A 142 7.44 -16.47 1.26
C LEU A 142 7.59 -17.55 2.33
N ILE A 143 7.14 -18.76 2.02
CA ILE A 143 7.30 -19.94 2.90
C ILE A 143 8.77 -20.25 3.14
N ALA A 144 9.60 -20.19 2.09
CA ALA A 144 11.04 -20.42 2.21
C ALA A 144 11.73 -19.39 3.13
N GLU A 145 11.36 -18.12 3.03
CA GLU A 145 11.91 -17.06 3.90
C GLU A 145 11.53 -17.30 5.36
N LEU A 146 10.24 -17.53 5.64
CA LEU A 146 9.75 -17.80 6.99
C LEU A 146 10.34 -19.09 7.57
N SER A 147 10.47 -20.17 6.76
CA SER A 147 11.09 -21.42 7.19
C SER A 147 12.58 -21.25 7.53
N ALA A 148 13.23 -20.24 6.97
CA ALA A 148 14.61 -19.90 7.26
C ALA A 148 14.77 -18.88 8.40
N GLY A 149 13.71 -18.62 9.18
CA GLY A 149 13.71 -17.69 10.30
C GLY A 149 13.75 -16.21 9.88
N ARG A 150 13.48 -15.90 8.59
CA ARG A 150 13.46 -14.52 8.11
C ARG A 150 12.05 -14.00 8.00
N SER A 151 11.83 -12.79 8.45
CA SER A 151 10.56 -12.09 8.33
C SER A 151 10.29 -11.67 6.89
N ILE A 152 9.02 -11.45 6.59
CA ILE A 152 8.58 -10.96 5.29
C ILE A 152 7.80 -9.65 5.42
N GLY A 153 7.98 -8.75 4.44
CA GLY A 153 7.24 -7.49 4.33
C GLY A 153 6.36 -7.47 3.08
N LEU A 154 5.07 -7.19 3.25
CA LEU A 154 4.05 -7.23 2.20
C LEU A 154 3.22 -5.96 2.18
N ILE A 155 2.95 -5.41 1.00
CA ILE A 155 1.99 -4.32 0.79
C ILE A 155 0.68 -4.92 0.28
N VAL A 156 -0.41 -4.83 1.06
CA VAL A 156 -1.62 -5.64 0.85
C VAL A 156 -2.93 -4.85 0.78
N ASP A 157 -2.87 -3.55 0.60
CA ASP A 157 -4.06 -2.69 0.48
C ASP A 157 -4.78 -2.84 -0.88
N GLN A 158 -4.17 -3.47 -1.87
CA GLN A 158 -4.76 -3.66 -3.19
C GLN A 158 -5.81 -4.79 -3.20
N LYS A 159 -6.77 -4.67 -4.14
CA LYS A 159 -7.69 -5.75 -4.46
C LYS A 159 -6.93 -6.92 -5.10
N VAL A 160 -7.27 -8.12 -4.73
CA VAL A 160 -6.80 -9.36 -5.37
C VAL A 160 -7.93 -10.05 -6.12
N GLU A 161 -7.59 -10.91 -7.10
CA GLU A 161 -8.59 -11.66 -7.87
C GLU A 161 -9.15 -12.81 -7.02
N THR A 162 -8.27 -13.53 -6.33
CA THR A 162 -8.61 -14.66 -5.46
C THR A 162 -8.40 -14.27 -4.01
N GLY A 163 -9.42 -13.69 -3.38
CA GLY A 163 -9.41 -13.26 -1.98
C GLY A 163 -10.74 -13.48 -1.33
N GLU A 164 -10.86 -13.00 -0.11
CA GLU A 164 -12.11 -13.01 0.64
C GLU A 164 -12.72 -11.59 0.67
N PRO A 165 -14.06 -11.48 0.57
CA PRO A 165 -14.73 -10.19 0.75
C PRO A 165 -14.63 -9.78 2.22
N LEU A 166 -13.78 -8.80 2.52
CA LEU A 166 -13.63 -8.23 3.84
C LEU A 166 -13.91 -6.73 3.81
N PRO A 167 -14.49 -6.17 4.89
CA PRO A 167 -14.79 -4.75 4.98
C PRO A 167 -13.55 -3.88 4.81
N LEU A 168 -13.68 -2.83 3.98
CA LEU A 168 -12.79 -1.69 3.90
C LEU A 168 -13.67 -0.46 3.62
N PHE A 169 -13.71 0.51 4.53
CA PHE A 169 -14.62 1.66 4.50
C PHE A 169 -16.10 1.26 4.33
N GLY A 170 -16.52 0.26 5.12
CA GLY A 170 -17.90 -0.24 5.12
C GLY A 170 -18.33 -0.98 3.85
N ARG A 171 -17.42 -1.26 2.92
CA ARG A 171 -17.69 -1.99 1.68
C ARG A 171 -16.74 -3.17 1.51
N ASP A 172 -17.25 -4.28 0.99
CA ASP A 172 -16.46 -5.47 0.79
C ASP A 172 -15.39 -5.27 -0.30
N LYS A 173 -14.14 -5.47 0.08
CA LYS A 173 -12.97 -5.53 -0.80
C LYS A 173 -12.45 -6.95 -0.85
N MET A 174 -12.15 -7.47 -2.03
CA MET A 174 -11.44 -8.74 -2.18
C MET A 174 -10.04 -8.60 -1.58
N THR A 175 -9.87 -9.18 -0.38
CA THR A 175 -8.66 -9.09 0.45
C THR A 175 -7.93 -10.41 0.48
N THR A 176 -6.62 -10.39 0.28
CA THR A 176 -5.78 -11.59 0.45
C THR A 176 -5.74 -12.02 1.92
N LEU A 177 -5.89 -13.32 2.17
CA LEU A 177 -5.65 -13.90 3.50
C LEU A 177 -4.22 -14.44 3.66
N VAL A 178 -3.38 -14.36 2.63
CA VAL A 178 -2.03 -14.95 2.63
C VAL A 178 -1.20 -14.49 3.82
N PRO A 179 -1.11 -13.20 4.20
CA PRO A 179 -0.28 -12.77 5.33
C PRO A 179 -0.70 -13.46 6.64
N ALA A 180 -2.00 -13.43 6.96
CA ALA A 180 -2.51 -14.03 8.19
C ALA A 180 -2.39 -15.56 8.18
N ARG A 181 -2.64 -16.22 7.04
CA ARG A 181 -2.43 -17.68 6.91
C ARG A 181 -0.98 -18.08 7.11
N LEU A 182 -0.03 -17.27 6.63
CA LEU A 182 1.40 -17.51 6.85
C LEU A 182 1.76 -17.28 8.33
N ALA A 183 1.29 -16.22 8.94
CA ALA A 183 1.51 -15.95 10.37
C ALA A 183 0.98 -17.13 11.23
N LEU A 184 -0.25 -17.58 10.99
CA LEU A 184 -0.83 -18.74 11.69
C LEU A 184 -0.07 -20.05 11.44
N ARG A 185 0.41 -20.28 10.21
CA ARG A 185 1.13 -21.50 9.84
C ARG A 185 2.50 -21.61 10.52
N PHE A 186 3.19 -20.48 10.65
CA PHE A 186 4.54 -20.41 11.21
C PHE A 186 4.55 -20.02 12.70
N ASP A 187 3.38 -19.92 13.32
CA ASP A 187 3.23 -19.46 14.70
C ASP A 187 4.00 -18.18 14.97
N CYS A 188 3.88 -17.20 14.05
CA CYS A 188 4.55 -15.93 14.11
C CYS A 188 3.57 -14.75 14.05
N GLU A 189 4.06 -13.57 14.37
CA GLU A 189 3.24 -12.36 14.49
C GLU A 189 2.86 -11.79 13.13
N LEU A 190 1.62 -11.29 13.02
CA LEU A 190 1.16 -10.44 11.92
C LEU A 190 1.19 -8.99 12.38
N VAL A 191 2.11 -8.20 11.85
CA VAL A 191 2.43 -6.86 12.37
C VAL A 191 2.10 -5.79 11.33
N PRO A 192 1.12 -4.90 11.58
CA PRO A 192 0.86 -3.73 10.73
C PRO A 192 1.98 -2.70 10.83
N VAL A 193 2.38 -2.12 9.68
CA VAL A 193 3.41 -1.09 9.61
C VAL A 193 2.92 0.06 8.73
N GLN A 194 2.84 1.25 9.34
CA GLN A 194 2.50 2.50 8.66
C GLN A 194 3.75 3.28 8.32
N VAL A 195 3.77 3.92 7.17
CA VAL A 195 4.71 4.99 6.84
C VAL A 195 3.95 6.27 6.56
N GLN A 196 4.39 7.37 7.17
CA GLN A 196 3.87 8.72 6.98
C GLN A 196 5.00 9.65 6.55
N ARG A 197 4.74 10.50 5.57
CA ARG A 197 5.57 11.66 5.30
C ARG A 197 5.19 12.77 6.27
N ILE A 198 6.14 13.20 7.07
CA ILE A 198 5.93 14.29 8.05
C ILE A 198 6.17 15.64 7.36
N ASP A 199 7.32 15.77 6.69
CA ASP A 199 7.68 16.96 5.95
C ASP A 199 8.83 16.65 4.99
N GLY A 200 8.74 17.11 3.74
CA GLY A 200 9.77 16.88 2.73
C GLY A 200 10.18 15.42 2.64
N SER A 201 11.44 15.12 2.95
CA SER A 201 12.00 13.76 3.00
C SER A 201 12.17 13.22 4.43
N ARG A 202 11.40 13.73 5.38
CA ARG A 202 11.30 13.19 6.74
C ARG A 202 10.05 12.35 6.90
N PHE A 203 10.23 11.15 7.43
CA PHE A 203 9.18 10.17 7.55
C PHE A 203 9.08 9.66 8.98
N ARG A 204 7.87 9.21 9.35
CA ARG A 204 7.65 8.38 10.52
C ARG A 204 7.20 7.00 10.05
N VAL A 205 7.86 5.97 10.56
CA VAL A 205 7.41 4.57 10.42
C VAL A 205 6.95 4.10 11.78
N THR A 206 5.66 3.71 11.86
CA THR A 206 5.08 3.16 13.09
C THR A 206 4.85 1.66 12.89
N ILE A 207 5.45 0.86 13.75
CA ILE A 207 5.29 -0.58 13.82
C ILE A 207 4.34 -0.87 14.96
N PHE A 208 3.12 -1.32 14.64
CA PHE A 208 2.01 -1.45 15.58
C PHE A 208 2.03 -2.77 16.35
N ASP A 209 1.16 -2.91 17.32
CA ASP A 209 0.91 -4.16 18.04
C ASP A 209 0.60 -5.28 17.01
N PRO A 210 1.06 -6.51 17.29
CA PRO A 210 0.65 -7.67 16.51
C PRO A 210 -0.87 -7.85 16.48
N VAL A 211 -1.37 -8.26 15.32
CA VAL A 211 -2.80 -8.51 15.13
C VAL A 211 -3.13 -9.96 15.45
N GLU A 212 -3.98 -10.17 16.45
CA GLU A 212 -4.49 -11.47 16.86
C GLU A 212 -5.93 -11.69 16.36
N PRO A 213 -6.41 -12.94 16.19
CA PRO A 213 -7.81 -13.23 15.91
C PRO A 213 -8.71 -12.82 17.10
N ASP A 214 -9.97 -12.49 16.83
CA ASP A 214 -10.93 -12.17 17.88
C ASP A 214 -11.36 -13.45 18.65
N ASP A 215 -11.48 -14.58 17.94
CA ASP A 215 -11.74 -15.90 18.51
C ASP A 215 -10.51 -16.81 18.33
N PRO A 216 -9.74 -17.05 19.42
CA PRO A 216 -8.57 -17.94 19.36
C PRO A 216 -8.92 -19.43 19.12
N HIS A 217 -10.20 -19.81 19.26
CA HIS A 217 -10.67 -21.18 19.04
C HIS A 217 -11.29 -21.40 17.65
N ALA A 218 -11.49 -20.34 16.86
CA ALA A 218 -11.97 -20.47 15.49
C ALA A 218 -11.00 -21.30 14.63
N ASN A 219 -11.49 -21.82 13.52
CA ASN A 219 -10.64 -22.49 12.54
C ASN A 219 -9.68 -21.48 11.87
N ASN A 220 -8.57 -21.97 11.29
CA ASN A 220 -7.53 -21.11 10.74
C ASN A 220 -8.01 -20.18 9.62
N THR A 221 -9.03 -20.55 8.86
CA THR A 221 -9.59 -19.65 7.83
C THR A 221 -10.31 -18.48 8.47
N GLU A 222 -11.13 -18.74 9.48
CA GLU A 222 -11.83 -17.69 10.19
C GLU A 222 -10.88 -16.79 10.99
N LYS A 223 -9.89 -17.36 11.68
CA LYS A 223 -8.80 -16.59 12.30
C LYS A 223 -8.13 -15.63 11.29
N ALA A 224 -7.77 -16.14 10.13
CA ALA A 224 -7.14 -15.33 9.09
C ALA A 224 -8.08 -14.21 8.58
N ARG A 225 -9.38 -14.45 8.46
CA ARG A 225 -10.39 -13.44 8.11
C ARG A 225 -10.44 -12.33 9.14
N GLN A 226 -10.54 -12.68 10.42
CA GLN A 226 -10.59 -11.73 11.54
C GLN A 226 -9.32 -10.88 11.61
N MET A 227 -8.14 -11.50 11.49
CA MET A 227 -6.85 -10.80 11.47
C MET A 227 -6.76 -9.83 10.29
N MET A 228 -7.11 -10.24 9.07
CA MET A 228 -7.05 -9.35 7.89
C MET A 228 -8.12 -8.26 7.91
N ALA A 229 -9.26 -8.49 8.55
CA ALA A 229 -10.24 -7.43 8.80
C ALA A 229 -9.68 -6.36 9.76
N LYS A 230 -8.91 -6.75 10.79
CA LYS A 230 -8.19 -5.83 11.68
C LYS A 230 -7.13 -5.03 10.89
N VAL A 231 -6.36 -5.68 10.03
CA VAL A 231 -5.41 -5.00 9.13
C VAL A 231 -6.13 -3.96 8.25
N ASN A 232 -7.28 -4.29 7.67
CA ASN A 232 -8.07 -3.32 6.91
C ASN A 232 -8.50 -2.12 7.77
N ARG A 233 -8.86 -2.31 9.07
CA ARG A 233 -9.16 -1.19 9.99
C ARG A 233 -7.96 -0.27 10.21
N HIS A 234 -6.75 -0.82 10.33
CA HIS A 234 -5.53 0.00 10.34
C HIS A 234 -5.41 0.84 9.07
N PHE A 235 -5.61 0.24 7.89
CA PHE A 235 -5.55 0.97 6.61
C PHE A 235 -6.61 2.08 6.54
N GLU A 236 -7.82 1.85 7.06
CA GLU A 236 -8.86 2.88 7.13
C GLU A 236 -8.44 4.09 7.96
N SER A 237 -7.87 3.86 9.16
CA SER A 237 -7.34 4.93 10.01
C SER A 237 -6.26 5.73 9.29
N TRP A 238 -5.25 5.05 8.76
CA TRP A 238 -4.12 5.68 8.10
C TRP A 238 -4.52 6.51 6.86
N ILE A 239 -5.46 5.98 6.08
CA ILE A 239 -5.96 6.67 4.88
C ILE A 239 -6.81 7.88 5.27
N ARG A 240 -7.63 7.80 6.34
CA ARG A 240 -8.39 8.96 6.85
C ARG A 240 -7.48 10.06 7.38
N GLU A 241 -6.43 9.70 8.09
CA GLU A 241 -5.45 10.65 8.64
C GLU A 241 -4.65 11.37 7.55
N ASN A 242 -4.22 10.65 6.51
CA ASN A 242 -3.32 11.16 5.47
C ASN A 242 -3.76 10.73 4.05
N PRO A 243 -4.95 11.12 3.59
CA PRO A 243 -5.51 10.62 2.33
C PRO A 243 -4.66 10.96 1.11
N GLY A 244 -4.06 12.15 1.07
CA GLY A 244 -3.16 12.59 0.00
C GLY A 244 -1.87 11.77 -0.10
N GLN A 245 -1.52 10.99 0.91
CA GLN A 245 -0.36 10.11 0.88
C GLN A 245 -0.69 8.70 0.36
N TRP A 246 -1.96 8.36 0.17
CA TRP A 246 -2.37 7.05 -0.32
C TRP A 246 -2.30 6.96 -1.85
N TYR A 247 -1.49 6.02 -2.36
CA TYR A 247 -1.46 5.70 -3.79
C TYR A 247 -2.54 4.69 -4.13
N CYS A 248 -3.68 5.16 -4.60
CA CYS A 248 -4.83 4.34 -4.97
C CYS A 248 -5.10 4.29 -6.49
N GLY A 249 -4.03 4.24 -7.29
CA GLY A 249 -4.09 4.21 -8.75
C GLY A 249 -4.65 2.92 -9.37
N ASN A 250 -5.01 1.95 -8.55
CA ASN A 250 -5.72 0.74 -8.95
C ASN A 250 -7.08 0.68 -8.26
N ARG A 251 -8.06 0.05 -8.90
CA ARG A 251 -9.39 -0.13 -8.31
C ARG A 251 -9.29 -0.98 -7.04
N ARG A 252 -9.92 -0.53 -5.95
CA ARG A 252 -9.96 -1.25 -4.67
C ARG A 252 -11.21 -2.11 -4.50
N TRP A 253 -12.34 -1.69 -5.08
CA TRP A 253 -13.63 -2.39 -4.99
C TRP A 253 -14.11 -2.91 -6.34
N PRO A 254 -14.98 -3.95 -6.40
CA PRO A 254 -15.59 -4.48 -7.62
C PRO A 254 -16.39 -3.43 -8.40
N LYS A 255 -16.60 -3.67 -9.71
CA LYS A 255 -17.37 -2.76 -10.58
C LYS A 255 -18.83 -2.54 -10.16
N ARG A 256 -19.45 -3.51 -9.51
CA ARG A 256 -20.90 -3.53 -9.18
C ARG A 256 -21.29 -2.72 -7.94
N VAL A 257 -20.37 -2.05 -7.27
CA VAL A 257 -20.63 -1.27 -6.05
C VAL A 257 -20.85 0.23 -6.35
N SER A 258 -20.78 0.65 -7.59
CA SER A 258 -21.20 2.00 -7.97
C SER A 258 -22.69 1.98 -8.30
N ASN A 259 -23.54 2.52 -7.44
CA ASN A 259 -24.93 2.84 -7.80
C ASN A 259 -24.92 3.74 -9.03
N ALA A 260 -25.84 3.51 -9.97
CA ALA A 260 -25.92 4.22 -11.26
C ALA A 260 -26.06 5.75 -11.12
N GLU A 261 -26.42 6.26 -9.95
CA GLU A 261 -26.59 7.67 -9.63
C GLU A 261 -25.26 8.40 -9.38
N ASP A 262 -24.25 7.71 -8.79
CA ASP A 262 -22.94 8.31 -8.52
C ASP A 262 -22.11 8.58 -9.79
N ILE A 263 -22.39 7.87 -10.88
CA ILE A 263 -21.61 8.03 -12.14
C ILE A 263 -22.06 9.26 -12.92
N LYS A 264 -23.31 9.69 -12.80
CA LYS A 264 -23.84 10.85 -13.54
C LYS A 264 -23.28 12.19 -13.03
N SER A 265 -23.01 12.30 -11.73
CA SER A 265 -22.47 13.53 -11.15
C SER A 265 -20.98 13.74 -11.44
N ILE A 266 -20.20 12.67 -11.62
CA ILE A 266 -18.75 12.73 -11.86
C ILE A 266 -18.40 12.91 -13.35
N GLY A 267 -19.32 12.54 -14.25
CA GLY A 267 -19.13 12.65 -15.71
C GLY A 267 -19.47 14.02 -16.32
N ALA A 268 -20.08 14.91 -15.57
CA ALA A 268 -20.62 16.17 -16.10
C ALA A 268 -19.61 17.34 -16.20
N THR A 269 -18.36 17.15 -15.76
CA THR A 269 -17.35 18.23 -15.72
C THR A 269 -16.18 18.02 -16.69
N ASN A 270 -16.43 17.48 -17.90
CA ASN A 270 -15.39 17.51 -18.94
C ASN A 270 -15.84 18.46 -20.08
N PRO A 271 -15.42 19.75 -20.10
CA PRO A 271 -15.88 20.73 -21.09
C PRO A 271 -15.21 20.64 -22.48
N HIS A 272 -14.42 19.61 -22.76
CA HIS A 272 -13.59 19.55 -23.97
C HIS A 272 -13.95 18.45 -24.98
N THR A 273 -15.21 18.01 -25.07
CA THR A 273 -15.67 17.20 -26.21
C THR A 273 -16.94 17.76 -26.83
N ARG A 274 -16.84 18.93 -27.45
CA ARG A 274 -17.78 19.40 -28.48
C ARG A 274 -17.01 20.30 -29.45
N SER A 275 -16.58 19.75 -30.56
CA SER A 275 -16.69 20.34 -31.90
C SER A 275 -15.95 19.46 -32.91
N GLY A 276 -16.68 18.90 -33.82
CA GLY A 276 -16.19 18.10 -34.92
C GLY A 276 -17.39 17.79 -35.80
N GLY A 277 -17.75 18.82 -36.59
CA GLY A 277 -18.93 18.94 -37.38
C GLY A 277 -19.10 17.88 -38.50
N SER A 278 -20.31 17.62 -38.76
CA SER A 278 -20.87 17.00 -39.96
C SER A 278 -20.34 17.70 -41.24
N GLY A 279 -19.77 16.91 -42.13
CA GLY A 279 -19.41 17.27 -43.50
C GLY A 279 -19.88 16.17 -44.41
N ASN A 280 -21.16 16.25 -44.80
CA ASN A 280 -21.75 15.51 -45.90
C ASN A 280 -21.15 16.01 -47.21
N ARG A 281 -20.66 15.16 -48.11
CA ARG A 281 -20.75 15.32 -49.56
C ARG A 281 -20.57 14.00 -50.26
N ALA A 282 -21.64 13.70 -51.00
CA ALA A 282 -21.68 12.74 -52.09
C ALA A 282 -20.77 13.17 -53.28
N ALA A 283 -20.12 12.21 -53.89
CA ALA A 283 -20.05 11.91 -55.32
C ALA A 283 -19.21 10.61 -55.47
#